data_561eed08638d76ae923ebc8637fe49ad
#
_entry.id   561eed08638d76ae923ebc8637fe49ad
#
_cell.length_a   1.000
_cell.length_b   1.000
_cell.length_c   1.000
_cell.angle_alpha   90.00
_cell.angle_beta   90.00
_cell.angle_gamma   90.00
#
_symmetry.space_group_name_H-M   'P 1'
#
loop_
_entity.id
_entity.type
_entity.pdbx_description
1 polymer ?
#
loop_
_entity_poly.entity_id
_entity_poly.type
_entity_poly.pdbx_seq_one_letter_code
_entity_poly.pdbx_strand_id
1 'polypeptide(L)'
;MEYWTPKGTGSAFELSPILEPLAPFRDQLLVLSGLKANWNYIHAGASGSFLTGTTRGGRTEVEIFADVSMDQILAKRFARETQVASLELAMDPPNNAGACTGNLSCVYTHTLCWRNPTQPLPMEFNPRTVFEKLFGDTGSTEAAARERRLREQKSILDSVTEKLASLRRELGPGDQDKMNQYTESVRDVERRIEKAEQQTNLDLPSLEEPQGVPPAFEDHLALMLDLQLLALQSDLTRVISFMIGKEQSARPYPQIGVPDAHHPLSHHSNVPELIERMSKINRYHTSLFSTYLARLRATRDGDGSLLDHMTILYGAGISNSNAHSGDNLPIVVVGGGAGRLKGGRHLTYTGKPPMANLLVTLMDKLDVPVDHLGGSTGRLPIDTLSGV
;
A
#
# COMPACT_ATOMS: atom_id res chain seq x y z
N MET A 1 -15.98 -16.62 -0.64
CA MET A 1 -15.86 -15.98 0.70
C MET A 1 -15.89 -16.99 1.85
N GLU A 2 -16.34 -18.22 1.62
CA GLU A 2 -16.42 -19.28 2.63
C GLU A 2 -15.09 -19.52 3.38
N TYR A 3 -13.98 -19.53 2.65
CA TYR A 3 -12.64 -19.74 3.23
C TYR A 3 -12.03 -18.49 3.87
N TRP A 4 -12.64 -17.31 3.67
CA TRP A 4 -12.16 -16.04 4.23
C TRP A 4 -12.95 -15.58 5.45
N THR A 5 -14.30 -15.60 5.37
CA THR A 5 -15.15 -15.01 6.40
C THR A 5 -15.12 -15.85 7.68
N PRO A 6 -14.77 -15.28 8.86
CA PRO A 6 -14.80 -15.96 10.13
C PRO A 6 -16.20 -16.44 10.49
N LYS A 7 -16.29 -17.50 11.30
CA LYS A 7 -17.53 -17.89 11.95
C LYS A 7 -17.73 -17.07 13.22
N GLY A 8 -18.97 -16.68 13.52
CA GLY A 8 -19.29 -15.84 14.66
C GLY A 8 -18.87 -14.38 14.48
N THR A 9 -19.22 -13.53 15.44
CA THR A 9 -18.96 -12.10 15.47
C THR A 9 -18.44 -11.66 16.84
N GLY A 10 -17.96 -10.42 16.95
CA GLY A 10 -17.37 -9.89 18.17
C GLY A 10 -16.07 -10.60 18.53
N SER A 11 -15.79 -10.74 19.83
CA SER A 11 -14.55 -11.37 20.33
C SER A 11 -14.56 -12.89 20.27
N ALA A 12 -15.74 -13.53 20.14
CA ALA A 12 -15.90 -14.99 20.11
C ALA A 12 -15.81 -15.59 18.69
N PHE A 13 -15.31 -14.84 17.70
CA PHE A 13 -15.19 -15.35 16.34
C PHE A 13 -14.13 -16.45 16.20
N GLU A 14 -14.34 -17.34 15.24
CA GLU A 14 -13.38 -18.38 14.86
C GLU A 14 -12.71 -17.99 13.55
N LEU A 15 -11.39 -18.03 13.50
CA LEU A 15 -10.64 -17.72 12.28
C LEU A 15 -10.98 -18.70 11.17
N SER A 16 -11.13 -18.18 9.97
CA SER A 16 -11.33 -18.97 8.77
C SER A 16 -10.02 -19.59 8.27
N PRO A 17 -10.06 -20.60 7.36
CA PRO A 17 -8.86 -21.26 6.87
C PRO A 17 -7.81 -20.31 6.29
N ILE A 18 -8.22 -19.24 5.60
CA ILE A 18 -7.29 -18.24 5.03
C ILE A 18 -6.70 -17.34 6.13
N LEU A 19 -7.46 -17.02 7.16
CA LEU A 19 -7.03 -16.13 8.25
C LEU A 19 -6.31 -16.86 9.40
N GLU A 20 -6.35 -18.18 9.42
CA GLU A 20 -5.74 -19.00 10.48
C GLU A 20 -4.24 -18.70 10.70
N PRO A 21 -3.41 -18.42 9.66
CA PRO A 21 -2.03 -18.03 9.88
C PRO A 21 -1.86 -16.73 10.71
N LEU A 22 -2.89 -15.91 10.83
CA LEU A 22 -2.90 -14.69 11.63
C LEU A 22 -3.29 -14.91 13.10
N ALA A 23 -3.55 -16.14 13.52
CA ALA A 23 -3.93 -16.49 14.90
C ALA A 23 -2.98 -15.93 15.99
N PRO A 24 -1.65 -15.87 15.78
CA PRO A 24 -0.73 -15.27 16.76
C PRO A 24 -0.94 -13.76 17.00
N PHE A 25 -1.68 -13.09 16.13
CA PHE A 25 -1.96 -11.65 16.17
C PHE A 25 -3.42 -11.35 16.45
N ARG A 26 -4.18 -12.35 16.93
CA ARG A 26 -5.63 -12.27 17.13
C ARG A 26 -6.04 -11.02 17.95
N ASP A 27 -5.31 -10.70 18.98
CA ASP A 27 -5.51 -9.56 19.88
C ASP A 27 -5.40 -8.20 19.17
N GLN A 28 -4.61 -8.12 18.10
CA GLN A 28 -4.41 -6.94 17.27
C GLN A 28 -5.11 -7.03 15.91
N LEU A 29 -5.94 -8.08 15.69
CA LEU A 29 -6.63 -8.35 14.43
C LEU A 29 -8.09 -7.89 14.49
N LEU A 30 -8.47 -6.97 13.62
CA LEU A 30 -9.85 -6.55 13.40
C LEU A 30 -10.31 -7.05 12.02
N VAL A 31 -11.19 -8.05 12.00
CA VAL A 31 -11.78 -8.57 10.75
C VAL A 31 -13.08 -7.83 10.44
N LEU A 32 -13.26 -7.43 9.20
CA LEU A 32 -14.42 -6.65 8.76
C LEU A 32 -15.15 -7.39 7.62
N SER A 33 -16.44 -7.59 7.78
CA SER A 33 -17.30 -8.22 6.78
C SER A 33 -18.48 -7.33 6.43
N GLY A 34 -18.97 -7.43 5.19
CA GLY A 34 -20.12 -6.68 4.70
C GLY A 34 -19.75 -5.34 4.06
N LEU A 35 -18.48 -4.97 3.94
CA LEU A 35 -18.09 -3.77 3.21
C LEU A 35 -18.19 -4.00 1.70
N LYS A 36 -18.58 -2.95 0.94
CA LYS A 36 -18.64 -3.01 -0.52
C LYS A 36 -17.59 -2.09 -1.17
N ALA A 37 -17.11 -2.49 -2.36
CA ALA A 37 -16.31 -1.63 -3.20
C ALA A 37 -17.08 -0.36 -3.61
N ASN A 38 -16.40 0.76 -3.66
CA ASN A 38 -16.98 2.02 -4.10
C ASN A 38 -17.23 2.04 -5.61
N TRP A 39 -16.32 1.48 -6.37
CA TRP A 39 -16.42 1.31 -7.82
C TRP A 39 -16.41 -0.17 -8.16
N ASN A 40 -17.62 -0.75 -8.36
CA ASN A 40 -17.77 -2.16 -8.71
C ASN A 40 -17.64 -2.35 -10.24
N TYR A 41 -16.42 -2.21 -10.76
CA TYR A 41 -16.13 -2.37 -12.18
C TYR A 41 -14.93 -3.31 -12.37
N ILE A 42 -15.22 -4.61 -12.46
CA ILE A 42 -14.23 -5.69 -12.65
C ILE A 42 -12.84 -5.35 -12.03
N HIS A 43 -11.76 -5.70 -12.68
CA HIS A 43 -10.39 -5.51 -12.16
C HIS A 43 -10.00 -4.03 -11.95
N ALA A 44 -10.40 -3.15 -12.88
CA ALA A 44 -10.10 -1.73 -12.78
C ALA A 44 -10.74 -1.07 -11.55
N GLY A 45 -11.99 -1.44 -11.24
CA GLY A 45 -12.67 -0.95 -10.04
C GLY A 45 -12.02 -1.44 -8.75
N ALA A 46 -11.59 -2.71 -8.73
CA ALA A 46 -10.97 -3.31 -7.56
C ALA A 46 -9.73 -2.54 -7.08
N SER A 47 -8.76 -2.33 -7.95
CA SER A 47 -7.53 -1.59 -7.59
C SER A 47 -7.77 -0.09 -7.52
N GLY A 48 -8.48 0.47 -8.51
CA GLY A 48 -8.69 1.92 -8.61
C GLY A 48 -9.47 2.52 -7.44
N SER A 49 -10.39 1.76 -6.79
CA SER A 49 -11.18 2.25 -5.67
C SER A 49 -10.67 1.84 -4.29
N PHE A 50 -9.72 0.92 -4.19
CA PHE A 50 -9.32 0.32 -2.92
C PHE A 50 -8.80 1.34 -1.90
N LEU A 51 -7.93 2.25 -2.31
CA LEU A 51 -7.40 3.32 -1.44
C LEU A 51 -7.96 4.71 -1.77
N THR A 52 -8.60 4.89 -2.92
CA THR A 52 -9.18 6.19 -3.32
C THR A 52 -10.63 6.35 -2.89
N GLY A 53 -11.35 5.25 -2.73
CA GLY A 53 -12.80 5.27 -2.56
C GLY A 53 -13.57 5.83 -3.77
N THR A 54 -12.92 5.98 -4.94
CA THR A 54 -13.59 6.52 -6.13
C THR A 54 -14.80 5.66 -6.54
N THR A 55 -15.82 6.31 -7.09
CA THR A 55 -17.05 5.63 -7.60
C THR A 55 -17.01 5.40 -9.10
N ARG A 56 -15.97 5.89 -9.77
CA ARG A 56 -15.79 5.79 -11.22
C ARG A 56 -14.32 5.90 -11.60
N GLY A 57 -13.99 5.45 -12.80
CA GLY A 57 -12.72 5.72 -13.48
C GLY A 57 -12.90 6.63 -14.69
N GLY A 58 -11.86 6.74 -15.51
CA GLY A 58 -11.92 7.31 -16.86
C GLY A 58 -12.83 6.49 -17.78
N ARG A 59 -13.07 6.99 -18.99
CA ARG A 59 -13.98 6.37 -19.96
C ARG A 59 -13.24 5.65 -21.08
N THR A 60 -11.96 5.93 -21.25
CA THR A 60 -11.11 5.40 -22.32
C THR A 60 -9.75 4.99 -21.75
N GLU A 61 -8.91 4.38 -22.58
CA GLU A 61 -7.53 4.02 -22.21
C GLU A 61 -6.63 5.23 -21.92
N VAL A 62 -6.98 6.40 -22.46
CA VAL A 62 -6.20 7.65 -22.29
C VAL A 62 -6.80 8.60 -21.26
N GLU A 63 -8.10 8.51 -21.01
CA GLU A 63 -8.77 9.26 -19.95
C GLU A 63 -8.61 8.52 -18.63
N ILE A 64 -7.72 8.98 -17.79
CA ILE A 64 -7.52 8.42 -16.45
C ILE A 64 -8.09 9.35 -15.39
N PHE A 65 -8.81 8.77 -14.45
CA PHE A 65 -9.41 9.46 -13.31
C PHE A 65 -9.60 8.52 -12.14
N ALA A 66 -9.20 8.93 -10.97
CA ALA A 66 -9.61 8.39 -9.66
C ALA A 66 -9.61 9.55 -8.65
N ASP A 67 -10.05 9.31 -7.43
CA ASP A 67 -9.85 10.29 -6.37
C ASP A 67 -8.42 10.15 -5.79
N VAL A 68 -7.99 11.12 -4.97
CA VAL A 68 -6.72 11.02 -4.23
C VAL A 68 -6.78 9.83 -3.30
N SER A 69 -5.74 9.00 -3.28
CA SER A 69 -5.71 7.83 -2.40
C SER A 69 -5.34 8.20 -0.96
N MET A 70 -5.84 7.42 0.00
CA MET A 70 -5.59 7.59 1.43
C MET A 70 -4.10 7.69 1.76
N ASP A 71 -3.27 6.81 1.18
CA ASP A 71 -1.83 6.82 1.38
C ASP A 71 -1.18 8.15 0.97
N GLN A 72 -1.65 8.78 -0.11
CA GLN A 72 -1.13 10.07 -0.57
C GLN A 72 -1.60 11.26 0.27
N ILE A 73 -2.78 11.17 0.88
CA ILE A 73 -3.22 12.14 1.89
C ILE A 73 -2.32 12.04 3.13
N LEU A 74 -2.07 10.81 3.59
CA LEU A 74 -1.16 10.55 4.72
C LEU A 74 0.28 10.95 4.39
N ALA A 75 0.77 10.61 3.19
CA ALA A 75 2.09 11.01 2.72
C ALA A 75 2.30 12.53 2.76
N LYS A 76 1.31 13.29 2.30
CA LYS A 76 1.34 14.76 2.37
C LYS A 76 1.43 15.28 3.81
N ARG A 77 0.74 14.62 4.76
CA ARG A 77 0.78 14.97 6.19
C ARG A 77 2.16 14.68 6.79
N PHE A 78 2.74 13.50 6.50
CA PHE A 78 3.98 13.05 7.13
C PHE A 78 5.25 13.44 6.35
N ALA A 79 5.15 13.95 5.13
CA ALA A 79 6.30 14.31 4.29
C ALA A 79 7.27 15.33 4.94
N ARG A 80 6.81 16.09 5.93
CA ARG A 80 7.67 17.02 6.68
C ARG A 80 8.47 16.34 7.79
N GLU A 81 8.14 15.10 8.10
CA GLU A 81 8.71 14.35 9.22
C GLU A 81 9.67 13.25 8.75
N THR A 82 9.57 12.82 7.48
CA THR A 82 10.36 11.72 6.92
C THR A 82 11.09 12.10 5.64
N GLN A 83 12.19 11.43 5.34
CA GLN A 83 12.97 11.64 4.11
C GLN A 83 12.18 11.21 2.86
N VAL A 84 11.44 10.11 2.92
CA VAL A 84 10.61 9.57 1.84
C VAL A 84 9.15 9.71 2.27
N ALA A 85 8.37 10.49 1.53
CA ALA A 85 6.98 10.76 1.88
C ALA A 85 6.13 9.49 1.92
N SER A 86 6.34 8.59 0.95
CA SER A 86 5.67 7.27 0.87
C SER A 86 6.47 6.30 -0.02
N LEU A 87 6.22 5.00 0.19
CA LEU A 87 6.69 3.92 -0.68
C LEU A 87 5.48 3.24 -1.33
N GLU A 88 5.48 3.23 -2.65
CA GLU A 88 4.51 2.56 -3.49
C GLU A 88 5.16 1.30 -4.06
N LEU A 89 4.80 0.11 -3.57
CA LEU A 89 5.49 -1.15 -3.83
C LEU A 89 4.55 -2.21 -4.41
N ALA A 90 5.10 -3.10 -5.25
CA ALA A 90 4.39 -4.22 -5.83
C ALA A 90 5.29 -5.47 -5.96
N MET A 91 4.68 -6.64 -6.13
CA MET A 91 5.39 -7.89 -6.43
C MET A 91 5.42 -8.22 -7.92
N ASP A 92 4.48 -7.67 -8.68
CA ASP A 92 4.38 -7.89 -10.11
C ASP A 92 4.86 -6.67 -10.89
N PRO A 93 5.60 -6.85 -12.00
CA PRO A 93 5.98 -5.75 -12.86
C PRO A 93 4.73 -5.11 -13.51
N PRO A 94 4.80 -3.82 -13.87
CA PRO A 94 3.74 -3.19 -14.66
C PRO A 94 3.63 -3.88 -16.03
N ASN A 95 2.41 -3.98 -16.56
CA ASN A 95 2.24 -4.37 -17.97
C ASN A 95 2.64 -3.19 -18.87
N ASN A 96 2.90 -3.48 -20.13
CA ASN A 96 3.09 -2.44 -21.14
C ASN A 96 1.83 -1.57 -21.27
N ALA A 97 1.99 -0.37 -21.81
CA ALA A 97 0.90 0.57 -22.01
C ALA A 97 -0.25 -0.02 -22.87
N GLY A 98 -1.46 0.50 -22.68
CA GLY A 98 -2.65 0.10 -23.43
C GLY A 98 -3.89 -0.07 -22.55
N ALA A 99 -4.93 -0.71 -23.10
CA ALA A 99 -6.14 -1.08 -22.38
C ALA A 99 -5.99 -2.50 -21.79
N CYS A 100 -6.23 -2.64 -20.48
CA CYS A 100 -6.14 -3.92 -19.77
C CYS A 100 -7.51 -4.49 -19.40
N THR A 101 -8.51 -3.64 -19.20
CA THR A 101 -9.84 -4.04 -18.74
C THR A 101 -10.90 -3.31 -19.55
N GLY A 102 -11.50 -4.00 -20.51
CA GLY A 102 -12.36 -3.34 -21.48
C GLY A 102 -11.57 -2.27 -22.24
N ASN A 103 -12.07 -1.04 -22.28
CA ASN A 103 -11.41 0.10 -22.92
C ASN A 103 -10.69 1.01 -21.90
N LEU A 104 -10.47 0.54 -20.66
CA LEU A 104 -9.84 1.35 -19.62
C LEU A 104 -8.33 1.17 -19.60
N SER A 105 -7.63 2.22 -19.20
CA SER A 105 -6.18 2.21 -19.06
C SER A 105 -5.70 1.10 -18.12
N CYS A 106 -4.58 0.48 -18.48
CA CYS A 106 -3.87 -0.49 -17.64
C CYS A 106 -3.45 0.07 -16.28
N VAL A 107 -3.36 1.38 -16.14
CA VAL A 107 -2.99 2.04 -14.90
C VAL A 107 -3.85 1.58 -13.71
N TYR A 108 -5.14 1.32 -13.94
CA TYR A 108 -6.06 0.87 -12.89
C TYR A 108 -5.74 -0.50 -12.31
N THR A 109 -4.99 -1.35 -13.02
CA THR A 109 -4.57 -2.67 -12.53
C THR A 109 -3.14 -2.68 -11.98
N HIS A 110 -2.43 -1.54 -12.12
CA HIS A 110 -1.00 -1.44 -11.78
C HIS A 110 -0.70 -0.56 -10.58
N THR A 111 -1.67 0.19 -10.08
CA THR A 111 -1.47 1.02 -8.90
C THR A 111 -2.72 1.13 -8.04
N LEU A 112 -2.47 1.30 -6.74
CA LEU A 112 -3.44 1.68 -5.73
C LEU A 112 -3.31 3.18 -5.37
N CYS A 113 -2.21 3.81 -5.80
CA CYS A 113 -1.74 5.09 -5.28
C CYS A 113 -1.97 6.22 -6.27
N TRP A 114 -2.70 7.25 -5.86
CA TRP A 114 -3.07 8.39 -6.68
C TRP A 114 -2.77 9.70 -5.94
N ARG A 115 -1.78 10.45 -6.45
CA ARG A 115 -1.38 11.74 -5.86
C ARG A 115 -2.46 12.81 -6.02
N ASN A 116 -3.15 12.80 -7.14
CA ASN A 116 -4.31 13.61 -7.44
C ASN A 116 -5.23 12.84 -8.41
N PRO A 117 -6.45 13.33 -8.74
CA PRO A 117 -7.42 12.58 -9.54
C PRO A 117 -6.96 12.10 -10.92
N THR A 118 -5.89 12.65 -11.46
CA THR A 118 -5.36 12.30 -12.80
C THR A 118 -3.91 11.89 -12.79
N GLN A 119 -3.30 11.72 -11.59
CA GLN A 119 -1.89 11.37 -11.45
C GLN A 119 -1.73 10.09 -10.62
N PRO A 120 -1.79 8.91 -11.25
CA PRO A 120 -1.40 7.66 -10.62
C PRO A 120 0.11 7.64 -10.32
N LEU A 121 0.50 6.97 -9.25
CA LEU A 121 1.89 6.73 -8.93
C LEU A 121 2.29 5.31 -9.35
N PRO A 122 3.43 5.14 -10.03
CA PRO A 122 3.93 3.81 -10.34
C PRO A 122 4.33 3.08 -9.06
N MET A 123 4.04 1.78 -9.00
CA MET A 123 4.45 0.92 -7.89
C MET A 123 5.73 0.19 -8.27
N GLU A 124 6.74 0.30 -7.41
CA GLU A 124 8.06 -0.29 -7.65
C GLU A 124 8.08 -1.75 -7.22
N PHE A 125 8.58 -2.62 -8.09
CA PHE A 125 8.67 -4.07 -7.86
C PHE A 125 10.11 -4.60 -7.76
N ASN A 126 11.10 -3.78 -8.12
CA ASN A 126 12.51 -4.17 -8.07
C ASN A 126 13.12 -3.78 -6.72
N PRO A 127 13.55 -4.74 -5.88
CA PRO A 127 14.13 -4.45 -4.56
C PRO A 127 15.37 -3.56 -4.65
N ARG A 128 16.17 -3.67 -5.72
CA ARG A 128 17.32 -2.80 -5.93
C ARG A 128 16.90 -1.33 -6.06
N THR A 129 15.89 -1.05 -6.89
CA THR A 129 15.37 0.32 -7.06
C THR A 129 14.78 0.87 -5.75
N VAL A 130 14.10 0.00 -4.97
CA VAL A 130 13.60 0.37 -3.64
C VAL A 130 14.76 0.72 -2.70
N PHE A 131 15.81 -0.11 -2.69
CA PHE A 131 17.02 0.16 -1.88
C PHE A 131 17.67 1.49 -2.28
N GLU A 132 17.87 1.71 -3.59
CA GLU A 132 18.43 2.96 -4.12
C GLU A 132 17.56 4.18 -3.78
N LYS A 133 16.24 4.04 -3.79
CA LYS A 133 15.30 5.09 -3.36
C LYS A 133 15.45 5.45 -1.88
N LEU A 134 15.70 4.46 -1.03
CA LEU A 134 15.85 4.63 0.42
C LEU A 134 17.25 5.12 0.82
N PHE A 135 18.30 4.50 0.27
CA PHE A 135 19.70 4.66 0.74
C PHE A 135 20.64 5.21 -0.33
N GLY A 136 20.25 5.25 -1.62
CA GLY A 136 21.04 5.63 -2.76
C GLY A 136 21.76 4.47 -3.42
N ASP A 137 22.45 4.79 -4.50
CA ASP A 137 23.22 3.88 -5.34
C ASP A 137 24.64 3.57 -4.82
N THR A 138 24.86 3.77 -3.54
CA THR A 138 26.20 3.61 -2.90
C THR A 138 26.52 2.15 -2.56
N GLY A 139 25.63 1.22 -2.84
CA GLY A 139 25.82 -0.21 -2.58
C GLY A 139 25.71 -0.62 -1.10
N SER A 140 25.52 0.34 -0.18
CA SER A 140 25.58 0.09 1.26
C SER A 140 24.77 1.08 2.09
N THR A 141 24.33 0.66 3.28
CA THR A 141 23.70 1.50 4.30
C THR A 141 24.73 2.21 5.20
N GLU A 142 26.02 2.10 4.95
CA GLU A 142 27.06 2.70 5.78
C GLU A 142 27.00 4.23 5.84
N ALA A 143 27.33 4.81 7.01
CA ALA A 143 27.24 6.25 7.26
C ALA A 143 28.09 7.08 6.27
N ALA A 144 29.32 6.64 5.96
CA ALA A 144 30.19 7.33 5.03
C ALA A 144 29.66 7.35 3.58
N ALA A 145 28.95 6.30 3.17
CA ALA A 145 28.28 6.24 1.87
C ALA A 145 27.09 7.21 1.83
N ARG A 146 26.30 7.27 2.89
CA ARG A 146 25.16 8.21 3.03
C ARG A 146 25.62 9.68 3.00
N GLU A 147 26.68 10.04 3.73
CA GLU A 147 27.23 11.40 3.71
C GLU A 147 27.72 11.84 2.32
N ARG A 148 28.40 10.95 1.60
CA ARG A 148 28.90 11.24 0.24
C ARG A 148 27.72 11.56 -0.69
N ARG A 149 26.67 10.75 -0.66
CA ARG A 149 25.46 10.97 -1.44
C ARG A 149 24.79 12.30 -1.12
N LEU A 150 24.65 12.63 0.17
CA LEU A 150 24.05 13.90 0.59
C LEU A 150 24.81 15.10 0.03
N ARG A 151 26.13 15.06 0.02
CA ARG A 151 26.96 16.12 -0.59
C ARG A 151 26.71 16.25 -2.08
N GLU A 152 26.60 15.13 -2.80
CA GLU A 152 26.32 15.12 -4.24
C GLU A 152 24.91 15.66 -4.56
N GLN A 153 23.88 15.21 -3.82
CA GLN A 153 22.52 15.70 -3.98
C GLN A 153 22.40 17.20 -3.70
N LYS A 154 23.06 17.68 -2.67
CA LYS A 154 23.09 19.11 -2.32
C LYS A 154 23.72 19.95 -3.44
N SER A 155 24.84 19.51 -3.99
CA SER A 155 25.50 20.19 -5.12
C SER A 155 24.62 20.25 -6.37
N ILE A 156 23.87 19.17 -6.69
CA ILE A 156 22.93 19.16 -7.81
C ILE A 156 21.78 20.14 -7.54
N LEU A 157 21.24 20.13 -6.32
CA LEU A 157 20.12 20.99 -5.92
C LEU A 157 20.49 22.47 -5.98
N ASP A 158 21.67 22.83 -5.50
CA ASP A 158 22.18 24.21 -5.59
C ASP A 158 22.24 24.70 -7.05
N SER A 159 22.74 23.85 -7.96
CA SER A 159 22.76 24.14 -9.40
C SER A 159 21.36 24.30 -10.02
N VAL A 160 20.41 23.48 -9.59
CA VAL A 160 19.01 23.54 -10.06
C VAL A 160 18.35 24.83 -9.53
N THR A 161 18.55 25.15 -8.27
CA THR A 161 17.97 26.36 -7.63
C THR A 161 18.48 27.64 -8.28
N GLU A 162 19.77 27.70 -8.60
CA GLU A 162 20.37 28.83 -9.34
C GLU A 162 19.75 29.02 -10.73
N LYS A 163 19.60 27.93 -11.50
CA LYS A 163 18.95 27.95 -12.81
C LYS A 163 17.49 28.37 -12.74
N LEU A 164 16.74 27.93 -11.71
CA LEU A 164 15.36 28.34 -11.47
C LEU A 164 15.24 29.83 -11.18
N ALA A 165 16.11 30.36 -10.34
CA ALA A 165 16.13 31.80 -10.03
C ALA A 165 16.43 32.65 -11.26
N SER A 166 17.23 32.16 -12.19
CA SER A 166 17.49 32.80 -13.49
C SER A 166 16.25 32.74 -14.40
N LEU A 167 15.70 31.55 -14.58
CA LEU A 167 14.55 31.31 -15.47
C LEU A 167 13.29 32.10 -15.03
N ARG A 168 13.07 32.23 -13.73
CA ARG A 168 11.92 32.96 -13.16
C ARG A 168 11.92 34.46 -13.52
N ARG A 169 13.08 35.01 -13.83
CA ARG A 169 13.21 36.44 -14.27
C ARG A 169 12.89 36.63 -15.74
N GLU A 170 12.85 35.55 -16.53
CA GLU A 170 12.67 35.57 -17.97
C GLU A 170 11.27 35.13 -18.41
N LEU A 171 10.46 34.54 -17.51
CA LEU A 171 9.16 33.98 -17.85
C LEU A 171 8.00 34.96 -17.69
N GLY A 172 7.06 34.88 -18.64
CA GLY A 172 5.82 35.64 -18.62
C GLY A 172 4.77 35.09 -17.66
N PRO A 173 3.67 35.85 -17.40
CA PRO A 173 2.64 35.47 -16.42
C PRO A 173 1.98 34.10 -16.63
N GLY A 174 1.86 33.63 -17.88
CA GLY A 174 1.19 32.36 -18.21
C GLY A 174 1.99 31.09 -17.83
N ASP A 175 3.31 31.21 -17.61
CA ASP A 175 4.17 30.11 -17.24
C ASP A 175 4.46 30.04 -15.73
N GLN A 176 3.97 31.04 -14.98
CA GLN A 176 4.21 31.12 -13.54
C GLN A 176 3.59 29.95 -12.76
N ASP A 177 2.45 29.40 -13.17
CA ASP A 177 1.82 28.28 -12.49
C ASP A 177 2.64 26.98 -12.64
N LYS A 178 3.19 26.71 -13.83
CA LYS A 178 4.11 25.59 -14.04
C LYS A 178 5.40 25.77 -13.25
N MET A 179 5.89 27.00 -13.19
CA MET A 179 7.08 27.33 -12.41
C MET A 179 6.84 27.18 -10.90
N ASN A 180 5.66 27.52 -10.41
CA ASN A 180 5.30 27.32 -9.00
C ASN A 180 5.25 25.84 -8.64
N GLN A 181 4.64 24.99 -9.50
CA GLN A 181 4.63 23.53 -9.31
C GLN A 181 6.06 22.95 -9.30
N TYR A 182 6.91 23.42 -10.20
CA TYR A 182 8.32 22.99 -10.24
C TYR A 182 9.09 23.47 -9.00
N THR A 183 8.86 24.70 -8.54
CA THR A 183 9.47 25.23 -7.32
C THR A 183 9.02 24.47 -6.07
N GLU A 184 7.75 24.03 -5.99
CA GLU A 184 7.29 23.13 -4.92
C GLU A 184 8.03 21.79 -4.94
N SER A 185 8.23 21.21 -6.13
CA SER A 185 8.98 19.96 -6.28
C SER A 185 10.44 20.10 -5.82
N VAL A 186 11.09 21.23 -6.12
CA VAL A 186 12.46 21.50 -5.65
C VAL A 186 12.50 21.65 -4.13
N ARG A 187 11.54 22.36 -3.52
CA ARG A 187 11.44 22.46 -2.06
C ARG A 187 11.19 21.12 -1.38
N ASP A 188 10.47 20.22 -2.02
CA ASP A 188 10.29 18.85 -1.52
C ASP A 188 11.65 18.10 -1.50
N VAL A 189 12.46 18.27 -2.54
CA VAL A 189 13.83 17.70 -2.58
C VAL A 189 14.71 18.31 -1.51
N GLU A 190 14.67 19.64 -1.31
CA GLU A 190 15.41 20.33 -0.23
C GLU A 190 15.07 19.73 1.14
N ARG A 191 13.79 19.62 1.48
CA ARG A 191 13.34 19.05 2.75
C ARG A 191 13.82 17.62 2.94
N ARG A 192 13.81 16.81 1.87
CA ARG A 192 14.30 15.42 1.91
C ARG A 192 15.80 15.36 2.20
N ILE A 193 16.60 16.24 1.60
CA ILE A 193 18.04 16.34 1.84
C ILE A 193 18.30 16.76 3.29
N GLU A 194 17.60 17.80 3.79
CA GLU A 194 17.72 18.24 5.19
C GLU A 194 17.37 17.11 6.18
N LYS A 195 16.31 16.34 5.90
CA LYS A 195 15.96 15.18 6.72
C LYS A 195 17.01 14.08 6.67
N ALA A 196 17.53 13.78 5.49
CA ALA A 196 18.59 12.81 5.32
C ALA A 196 19.89 13.23 6.09
N GLU A 197 20.23 14.53 6.11
CA GLU A 197 21.32 15.04 6.92
C GLU A 197 21.10 14.80 8.43
N GLN A 198 19.88 15.02 8.93
CA GLN A 198 19.54 14.75 10.33
C GLN A 198 19.62 13.26 10.69
N GLN A 199 19.36 12.38 9.73
CA GLN A 199 19.33 10.93 9.90
C GLN A 199 20.66 10.24 9.55
N THR A 200 21.70 10.99 9.15
CA THR A 200 23.00 10.42 8.77
C THR A 200 23.65 9.60 9.89
N ASN A 201 23.43 9.97 11.15
CA ASN A 201 24.00 9.32 12.33
C ASN A 201 23.15 8.17 12.88
N LEU A 202 22.06 7.78 12.21
CA LEU A 202 21.27 6.61 12.63
C LEU A 202 22.10 5.34 12.45
N ASP A 203 22.11 4.50 13.50
CA ASP A 203 22.69 3.17 13.45
C ASP A 203 21.72 2.25 12.68
N LEU A 204 21.94 2.10 11.38
CA LEU A 204 21.13 1.28 10.51
C LEU A 204 21.66 -0.16 10.49
N PRO A 205 20.78 -1.18 10.45
CA PRO A 205 21.21 -2.52 10.15
C PRO A 205 22.00 -2.57 8.85
N SER A 206 23.12 -3.29 8.85
CA SER A 206 23.91 -3.48 7.64
C SER A 206 23.12 -4.31 6.63
N LEU A 207 22.83 -3.74 5.48
CA LEU A 207 22.18 -4.40 4.36
C LEU A 207 22.97 -4.11 3.09
N GLU A 208 23.34 -5.16 2.38
CA GLU A 208 23.94 -5.04 1.05
C GLU A 208 22.87 -4.70 0.01
N GLU A 209 23.25 -3.98 -1.03
CA GLU A 209 22.37 -3.64 -2.14
C GLU A 209 21.88 -4.89 -2.86
N PRO A 210 20.56 -5.07 -3.03
CA PRO A 210 20.02 -6.20 -3.78
C PRO A 210 20.50 -6.21 -5.23
N GLN A 211 20.80 -7.41 -5.77
CA GLN A 211 21.27 -7.56 -7.16
C GLN A 211 20.15 -7.47 -8.21
N GLY A 212 18.89 -7.29 -7.77
CA GLY A 212 17.72 -7.23 -8.63
C GLY A 212 16.56 -8.02 -8.06
N VAL A 213 15.67 -8.51 -8.93
CA VAL A 213 14.47 -9.26 -8.52
C VAL A 213 14.82 -10.74 -8.35
N PRO A 214 14.71 -11.31 -7.15
CA PRO A 214 14.88 -12.74 -6.93
C PRO A 214 13.89 -13.58 -7.75
N PRO A 215 14.30 -14.74 -8.30
CA PRO A 215 13.43 -15.57 -9.11
C PRO A 215 12.32 -16.27 -8.31
N ALA A 216 12.59 -16.63 -7.06
CA ALA A 216 11.58 -17.24 -6.18
C ALA A 216 10.69 -16.16 -5.56
N PHE A 217 9.38 -16.42 -5.54
CA PHE A 217 8.39 -15.46 -5.01
C PHE A 217 8.64 -15.13 -3.55
N GLU A 218 8.95 -16.15 -2.74
CA GLU A 218 9.23 -16.01 -1.32
C GLU A 218 10.43 -15.11 -1.03
N ASP A 219 11.52 -15.32 -1.77
CA ASP A 219 12.76 -14.55 -1.60
C ASP A 219 12.54 -13.10 -2.02
N HIS A 220 11.81 -12.89 -3.12
CA HIS A 220 11.44 -11.56 -3.57
C HIS A 220 10.55 -10.85 -2.54
N LEU A 221 9.50 -11.53 -2.06
CA LEU A 221 8.60 -10.96 -1.05
C LEU A 221 9.35 -10.69 0.26
N ALA A 222 10.16 -11.63 0.75
CA ALA A 222 10.95 -11.45 1.95
C ALA A 222 11.84 -10.22 1.85
N LEU A 223 12.55 -10.06 0.74
CA LEU A 223 13.43 -8.91 0.52
C LEU A 223 12.65 -7.58 0.45
N MET A 224 11.49 -7.55 -0.21
CA MET A 224 10.63 -6.36 -0.23
C MET A 224 10.10 -6.01 1.17
N LEU A 225 9.78 -7.00 1.98
CA LEU A 225 9.34 -6.80 3.37
C LEU A 225 10.51 -6.40 4.29
N ASP A 226 11.73 -6.87 4.04
CA ASP A 226 12.95 -6.45 4.73
C ASP A 226 13.23 -4.97 4.50
N LEU A 227 13.12 -4.51 3.27
CA LEU A 227 13.28 -3.09 2.91
C LEU A 227 12.22 -2.21 3.56
N GLN A 228 10.96 -2.68 3.63
CA GLN A 228 9.89 -1.98 4.34
C GLN A 228 10.20 -1.87 5.85
N LEU A 229 10.59 -3.00 6.47
CA LEU A 229 10.94 -3.02 7.89
C LEU A 229 12.09 -2.05 8.19
N LEU A 230 13.15 -2.09 7.38
CA LEU A 230 14.29 -1.20 7.52
C LEU A 230 13.90 0.28 7.35
N ALA A 231 13.04 0.59 6.37
CA ALA A 231 12.53 1.95 6.16
C ALA A 231 11.73 2.47 7.36
N LEU A 232 10.93 1.60 8.00
CA LEU A 232 10.15 1.93 9.19
C LEU A 232 11.04 2.09 10.43
N GLN A 233 11.98 1.15 10.67
CA GLN A 233 12.93 1.22 11.78
C GLN A 233 13.79 2.50 11.76
N SER A 234 14.08 2.97 10.57
CA SER A 234 14.93 4.15 10.35
C SER A 234 14.12 5.44 10.20
N ASP A 235 12.81 5.39 10.39
CA ASP A 235 11.86 6.50 10.16
C ASP A 235 12.08 7.23 8.81
N LEU A 236 12.50 6.47 7.79
CA LEU A 236 12.69 7.00 6.43
C LEU A 236 11.36 7.27 5.76
N THR A 237 10.33 6.50 6.09
CA THR A 237 8.94 6.74 5.70
C THR A 237 7.99 6.19 6.76
N ARG A 238 6.77 6.75 6.84
CA ARG A 238 5.68 6.27 7.69
C ARG A 238 4.48 5.79 6.89
N VAL A 239 4.55 5.84 5.56
CA VAL A 239 3.46 5.46 4.67
C VAL A 239 3.97 4.51 3.60
N ILE A 240 3.42 3.29 3.59
CA ILE A 240 3.79 2.25 2.63
C ILE A 240 2.50 1.64 2.05
N SER A 241 2.42 1.57 0.74
CA SER A 241 1.40 0.82 0.02
C SER A 241 2.07 -0.34 -0.70
N PHE A 242 1.56 -1.56 -0.53
CA PHE A 242 2.18 -2.75 -1.10
C PHE A 242 1.16 -3.69 -1.74
N MET A 243 1.29 -3.91 -3.03
CA MET A 243 0.45 -4.80 -3.82
C MET A 243 1.13 -6.16 -3.99
N ILE A 244 0.73 -7.15 -3.17
CA ILE A 244 1.31 -8.51 -3.19
C ILE A 244 0.96 -9.25 -4.49
N GLY A 245 -0.23 -9.01 -5.02
CA GLY A 245 -0.67 -9.51 -6.33
C GLY A 245 -1.48 -8.44 -7.02
N LYS A 246 -1.10 -8.09 -8.25
CA LYS A 246 -1.88 -7.15 -9.06
C LYS A 246 -3.13 -7.83 -9.62
N GLU A 247 -4.13 -7.02 -9.96
CA GLU A 247 -5.23 -7.48 -10.77
C GLU A 247 -4.72 -8.05 -12.11
N GLN A 248 -5.28 -9.17 -12.53
CA GLN A 248 -4.87 -9.89 -13.73
C GLN A 248 -3.43 -10.48 -13.67
N SER A 249 -2.89 -10.75 -12.47
CA SER A 249 -1.59 -11.43 -12.33
C SER A 249 -1.61 -12.82 -12.99
N ALA A 250 -0.64 -13.08 -13.85
CA ALA A 250 -0.44 -14.40 -14.46
C ALA A 250 0.51 -15.30 -13.64
N ARG A 251 0.88 -14.91 -12.42
CA ARG A 251 1.82 -15.65 -11.57
C ARG A 251 1.28 -17.01 -11.17
N PRO A 252 2.03 -18.10 -11.39
CA PRO A 252 1.73 -19.41 -10.82
C PRO A 252 2.37 -19.56 -9.44
N TYR A 253 1.89 -20.54 -8.65
CA TYR A 253 2.43 -20.85 -7.32
C TYR A 253 2.76 -22.36 -7.20
N PRO A 254 3.68 -22.90 -8.03
CA PRO A 254 4.01 -24.34 -8.03
C PRO A 254 4.58 -24.82 -6.70
N GLN A 255 5.24 -23.96 -5.92
CA GLN A 255 5.82 -24.28 -4.62
C GLN A 255 4.77 -24.65 -3.55
N ILE A 256 3.51 -24.29 -3.76
CA ILE A 256 2.38 -24.70 -2.90
C ILE A 256 1.44 -25.66 -3.62
N GLY A 257 1.90 -26.27 -4.73
CA GLY A 257 1.11 -27.22 -5.53
C GLY A 257 0.00 -26.59 -6.37
N VAL A 258 0.11 -25.30 -6.71
CA VAL A 258 -0.82 -24.57 -7.57
C VAL A 258 -0.08 -24.04 -8.80
N PRO A 259 0.06 -24.84 -9.86
CA PRO A 259 0.77 -24.44 -11.09
C PRO A 259 -0.07 -23.53 -11.99
N ASP A 260 -1.34 -23.35 -11.67
CA ASP A 260 -2.25 -22.51 -12.45
C ASP A 260 -1.85 -21.02 -12.31
N ALA A 261 -2.00 -20.27 -13.39
CA ALA A 261 -1.83 -18.81 -13.33
C ALA A 261 -2.95 -18.18 -12.50
N HIS A 262 -2.59 -17.24 -11.62
CA HIS A 262 -3.49 -16.67 -10.60
C HIS A 262 -4.80 -16.12 -11.16
N HIS A 263 -4.73 -15.20 -12.15
CA HIS A 263 -5.93 -14.59 -12.72
C HIS A 263 -6.82 -15.59 -13.45
N PRO A 264 -6.35 -16.47 -14.36
CA PRO A 264 -7.18 -17.54 -14.91
C PRO A 264 -7.82 -18.44 -13.85
N LEU A 265 -7.09 -18.81 -12.80
CA LEU A 265 -7.61 -19.60 -11.68
C LEU A 265 -8.70 -18.86 -10.92
N SER A 266 -8.63 -17.54 -10.81
CA SER A 266 -9.65 -16.74 -10.13
C SER A 266 -11.03 -16.84 -10.79
N HIS A 267 -11.11 -17.18 -12.08
CA HIS A 267 -12.34 -17.51 -12.82
C HIS A 267 -12.70 -18.98 -12.69
N HIS A 268 -12.77 -19.50 -11.48
CA HIS A 268 -12.90 -20.89 -11.11
C HIS A 268 -14.25 -21.55 -11.50
N SER A 269 -15.19 -20.86 -12.14
CA SER A 269 -16.49 -21.36 -12.61
C SER A 269 -17.28 -22.13 -11.53
N ASN A 270 -17.05 -21.83 -10.26
CA ASN A 270 -17.60 -22.50 -9.07
C ASN A 270 -17.22 -23.98 -8.95
N VAL A 271 -16.14 -24.42 -9.61
CA VAL A 271 -15.57 -25.76 -9.47
C VAL A 271 -14.85 -25.87 -8.12
N PRO A 272 -15.23 -26.80 -7.21
CA PRO A 272 -14.71 -26.87 -5.85
C PRO A 272 -13.17 -26.98 -5.79
N GLU A 273 -12.56 -27.78 -6.66
CA GLU A 273 -11.11 -28.01 -6.71
C GLU A 273 -10.35 -26.72 -7.09
N LEU A 274 -10.92 -25.90 -7.98
CA LEU A 274 -10.31 -24.61 -8.36
C LEU A 274 -10.48 -23.58 -7.25
N ILE A 275 -11.62 -23.58 -6.56
CA ILE A 275 -11.85 -22.76 -5.37
C ILE A 275 -10.83 -23.12 -4.27
N GLU A 276 -10.59 -24.41 -4.04
CA GLU A 276 -9.60 -24.88 -3.06
C GLU A 276 -8.19 -24.41 -3.44
N ARG A 277 -7.77 -24.54 -4.71
CA ARG A 277 -6.49 -24.03 -5.20
C ARG A 277 -6.37 -22.52 -5.00
N MET A 278 -7.42 -21.76 -5.30
CA MET A 278 -7.45 -20.32 -5.07
C MET A 278 -7.32 -19.99 -3.58
N SER A 279 -8.00 -20.74 -2.71
CA SER A 279 -7.90 -20.57 -1.25
C SER A 279 -6.49 -20.87 -0.73
N LYS A 280 -5.77 -21.84 -1.32
CA LYS A 280 -4.36 -22.13 -0.99
C LYS A 280 -3.45 -20.95 -1.29
N ILE A 281 -3.63 -20.25 -2.43
CA ILE A 281 -2.88 -19.02 -2.73
C ILE A 281 -3.15 -17.95 -1.67
N ASN A 282 -4.41 -17.69 -1.37
CA ASN A 282 -4.79 -16.67 -0.39
C ASN A 282 -4.25 -16.99 1.01
N ARG A 283 -4.33 -18.27 1.45
CA ARG A 283 -3.74 -18.73 2.72
C ARG A 283 -2.22 -18.58 2.72
N TYR A 284 -1.57 -18.85 1.60
CA TYR A 284 -0.14 -18.66 1.45
C TYR A 284 0.27 -17.19 1.60
N HIS A 285 -0.45 -16.27 0.97
CA HIS A 285 -0.22 -14.83 1.13
C HIS A 285 -0.39 -14.40 2.60
N THR A 286 -1.43 -14.87 3.29
CA THR A 286 -1.62 -14.55 4.72
C THR A 286 -0.56 -15.20 5.61
N SER A 287 0.02 -16.36 5.25
CA SER A 287 1.13 -16.95 6.00
C SER A 287 2.41 -16.13 5.89
N LEU A 288 2.73 -15.64 4.70
CA LEU A 288 3.86 -14.74 4.47
C LEU A 288 3.66 -13.37 5.17
N PHE A 289 2.44 -12.86 5.13
CA PHE A 289 2.07 -11.66 5.89
C PHE A 289 2.20 -11.87 7.40
N SER A 290 1.81 -13.02 7.93
CA SER A 290 2.02 -13.39 9.33
C SER A 290 3.49 -13.35 9.73
N THR A 291 4.40 -13.84 8.88
CA THR A 291 5.85 -13.76 9.11
C THR A 291 6.32 -12.31 9.21
N TYR A 292 5.81 -11.42 8.36
CA TYR A 292 6.11 -10.00 8.44
C TYR A 292 5.59 -9.36 9.73
N LEU A 293 4.36 -9.66 10.12
CA LEU A 293 3.77 -9.17 11.38
C LEU A 293 4.59 -9.62 12.60
N ALA A 294 5.12 -10.86 12.59
CA ALA A 294 5.98 -11.35 13.67
C ALA A 294 7.26 -10.51 13.79
N ARG A 295 7.85 -10.10 12.67
CA ARG A 295 9.04 -9.23 12.65
C ARG A 295 8.70 -7.81 13.13
N LEU A 296 7.57 -7.23 12.70
CA LEU A 296 7.11 -5.94 13.19
C LEU A 296 6.89 -5.96 14.71
N ARG A 297 6.28 -7.04 15.23
CA ARG A 297 6.06 -7.23 16.67
C ARG A 297 7.36 -7.43 17.45
N ALA A 298 8.36 -8.08 16.85
CA ALA A 298 9.68 -8.26 17.46
C ALA A 298 10.57 -7.02 17.41
N THR A 299 10.23 -6.05 16.56
CA THR A 299 11.00 -4.81 16.40
C THR A 299 10.52 -3.77 17.40
N ARG A 300 11.43 -3.34 18.28
CA ARG A 300 11.14 -2.33 19.30
C ARG A 300 10.92 -0.95 18.67
N ASP A 301 9.91 -0.22 19.16
CA ASP A 301 9.60 1.16 18.81
C ASP A 301 9.09 1.87 20.07
N GLY A 302 9.90 2.78 20.61
CA GLY A 302 9.58 3.51 21.84
C GLY A 302 9.25 2.60 23.01
N ASP A 303 8.02 2.70 23.51
CA ASP A 303 7.46 1.96 24.64
C ASP A 303 6.79 0.63 24.23
N GLY A 304 6.77 0.31 22.93
CA GLY A 304 6.17 -0.90 22.38
C GLY A 304 6.98 -1.50 21.25
N SER A 305 6.28 -2.11 20.32
CA SER A 305 6.80 -2.62 19.04
C SER A 305 6.29 -1.77 17.87
N LEU A 306 6.92 -1.90 16.70
CA LEU A 306 6.40 -1.28 15.48
C LEU A 306 4.92 -1.66 15.25
N LEU A 307 4.55 -2.94 15.49
CA LEU A 307 3.18 -3.39 15.30
C LEU A 307 2.18 -2.71 16.25
N ASP A 308 2.61 -2.37 17.50
CA ASP A 308 1.76 -1.67 18.46
C ASP A 308 1.44 -0.24 17.99
N HIS A 309 2.34 0.37 17.24
CA HIS A 309 2.19 1.75 16.76
C HIS A 309 1.66 1.84 15.32
N MET A 310 1.64 0.74 14.58
CA MET A 310 1.18 0.70 13.19
C MET A 310 -0.32 0.50 13.06
N THR A 311 -0.85 0.98 11.92
CA THR A 311 -2.17 0.67 11.36
C THR A 311 -1.96 0.03 10.00
N ILE A 312 -2.24 -1.26 9.87
CA ILE A 312 -2.07 -2.00 8.63
C ILE A 312 -3.44 -2.42 8.09
N LEU A 313 -3.78 -1.96 6.90
CA LEU A 313 -4.95 -2.40 6.15
C LEU A 313 -4.53 -3.50 5.16
N TYR A 314 -5.09 -4.69 5.29
CA TYR A 314 -4.86 -5.82 4.38
C TYR A 314 -6.17 -6.31 3.79
N GLY A 315 -6.19 -6.60 2.50
CA GLY A 315 -7.38 -7.11 1.83
C GLY A 315 -7.31 -7.06 0.32
N ALA A 316 -8.47 -7.12 -0.32
CA ALA A 316 -8.62 -7.04 -1.77
C ALA A 316 -9.91 -6.30 -2.16
N GLY A 317 -9.91 -5.73 -3.36
CA GLY A 317 -11.04 -5.00 -3.92
C GLY A 317 -12.12 -5.89 -4.57
N ILE A 318 -11.90 -7.20 -4.62
CA ILE A 318 -12.85 -8.21 -5.10
C ILE A 318 -13.02 -9.30 -4.04
N SER A 319 -14.23 -9.73 -3.78
CA SER A 319 -14.58 -10.81 -2.84
C SER A 319 -14.76 -12.16 -3.54
N ASN A 320 -15.70 -12.24 -4.48
CA ASN A 320 -15.87 -13.40 -5.34
C ASN A 320 -15.26 -13.09 -6.71
N SER A 321 -14.07 -13.61 -6.95
CA SER A 321 -13.30 -13.33 -8.16
C SER A 321 -13.98 -13.85 -9.43
N ASN A 322 -14.66 -15.01 -9.37
CA ASN A 322 -15.41 -15.56 -10.51
C ASN A 322 -16.56 -14.66 -10.97
N ALA A 323 -17.21 -13.99 -10.03
CA ALA A 323 -18.31 -13.07 -10.28
C ALA A 323 -17.87 -11.60 -10.35
N HIS A 324 -16.58 -11.31 -10.16
CA HIS A 324 -16.04 -9.95 -9.99
C HIS A 324 -16.83 -9.14 -8.95
N SER A 325 -17.28 -9.79 -7.88
CA SER A 325 -18.12 -9.12 -6.88
C SER A 325 -17.32 -8.20 -5.99
N GLY A 326 -17.74 -6.96 -5.89
CA GLY A 326 -17.27 -6.00 -4.90
C GLY A 326 -18.07 -5.99 -3.58
N ASP A 327 -18.98 -6.93 -3.38
CA ASP A 327 -19.78 -7.05 -2.15
C ASP A 327 -19.04 -7.89 -1.10
N ASN A 328 -19.07 -7.48 0.16
CA ASN A 328 -18.43 -8.19 1.28
C ASN A 328 -16.92 -8.42 1.05
N LEU A 329 -16.20 -7.33 0.85
CA LEU A 329 -14.76 -7.37 0.59
C LEU A 329 -13.98 -8.09 1.71
N PRO A 330 -12.90 -8.84 1.35
CA PRO A 330 -12.02 -9.47 2.32
C PRO A 330 -11.10 -8.42 2.94
N ILE A 331 -11.44 -7.92 4.12
CA ILE A 331 -10.73 -6.83 4.78
C ILE A 331 -10.36 -7.19 6.21
N VAL A 332 -9.10 -6.93 6.56
CA VAL A 332 -8.63 -6.93 7.95
C VAL A 332 -7.80 -5.67 8.22
N VAL A 333 -7.90 -5.17 9.46
CA VAL A 333 -7.01 -4.14 10.00
C VAL A 333 -6.19 -4.78 11.11
N VAL A 334 -4.88 -4.58 11.07
CA VAL A 334 -3.94 -5.18 12.03
C VAL A 334 -3.07 -4.09 12.65
N GLY A 335 -2.72 -4.29 13.91
CA GLY A 335 -1.84 -3.41 14.66
C GLY A 335 -2.56 -2.63 15.77
N GLY A 336 -1.77 -1.99 16.62
CA GLY A 336 -2.29 -1.25 17.77
C GLY A 336 -2.69 0.20 17.48
N GLY A 337 -2.22 0.77 16.34
CA GLY A 337 -2.47 2.17 15.98
C GLY A 337 -2.09 3.15 17.10
N ALA A 338 -0.97 2.89 17.79
CA ALA A 338 -0.55 3.66 18.98
C ALA A 338 -1.68 3.75 20.05
N GLY A 339 -2.36 2.63 20.33
CA GLY A 339 -3.44 2.54 21.30
C GLY A 339 -4.83 2.96 20.78
N ARG A 340 -4.96 3.37 19.53
CA ARG A 340 -6.22 3.85 18.94
C ARG A 340 -7.03 2.79 18.20
N LEU A 341 -6.44 1.63 17.96
CA LEU A 341 -7.12 0.48 17.37
C LEU A 341 -7.35 -0.62 18.42
N LYS A 342 -8.51 -1.22 18.36
CA LYS A 342 -8.85 -2.39 19.17
C LYS A 342 -9.03 -3.59 18.26
N GLY A 343 -8.17 -4.58 18.39
CA GLY A 343 -8.26 -5.86 17.70
C GLY A 343 -9.14 -6.88 18.45
N GLY A 344 -8.90 -8.16 18.18
CA GLY A 344 -9.57 -9.29 18.83
C GLY A 344 -11.03 -9.44 18.43
N ARG A 345 -11.47 -8.92 17.28
CA ARG A 345 -12.90 -8.88 16.93
C ARG A 345 -13.15 -9.09 15.44
N HIS A 346 -14.33 -9.66 15.17
CA HIS A 346 -14.93 -9.70 13.85
C HIS A 346 -16.19 -8.83 13.84
N LEU A 347 -16.20 -7.77 13.04
CA LEU A 347 -17.32 -6.86 12.85
C LEU A 347 -18.04 -7.14 11.54
N THR A 348 -19.38 -7.23 11.59
CA THR A 348 -20.22 -7.50 10.43
C THR A 348 -21.19 -6.35 10.20
N TYR A 349 -21.25 -5.86 8.97
CA TYR A 349 -22.09 -4.73 8.57
C TYR A 349 -23.20 -5.19 7.61
N THR A 350 -24.43 -5.20 8.06
CA THR A 350 -25.60 -5.64 7.26
C THR A 350 -26.01 -4.61 6.21
N GLY A 351 -25.74 -3.32 6.46
CA GLY A 351 -26.06 -2.21 5.55
C GLY A 351 -25.13 -2.07 4.35
N LYS A 352 -24.14 -2.94 4.22
CA LYS A 352 -23.13 -2.89 3.14
C LYS A 352 -22.52 -1.50 2.93
N PRO A 353 -21.94 -0.85 3.96
CA PRO A 353 -21.34 0.46 3.81
C PRO A 353 -20.17 0.40 2.81
N PRO A 354 -19.90 1.52 2.09
CA PRO A 354 -18.78 1.58 1.18
C PRO A 354 -17.44 1.45 1.93
N MET A 355 -16.46 0.79 1.29
CA MET A 355 -15.10 0.62 1.82
C MET A 355 -14.47 1.97 2.21
N ALA A 356 -14.76 3.03 1.47
CA ALA A 356 -14.28 4.37 1.75
C ALA A 356 -14.65 4.89 3.14
N ASN A 357 -15.76 4.41 3.75
CA ASN A 357 -16.09 4.77 5.14
C ASN A 357 -15.05 4.25 6.14
N LEU A 358 -14.47 3.06 5.89
CA LEU A 358 -13.35 2.56 6.67
C LEU A 358 -12.12 3.44 6.50
N LEU A 359 -11.79 3.81 5.26
CA LEU A 359 -10.61 4.65 4.97
C LEU A 359 -10.70 5.99 5.73
N VAL A 360 -11.87 6.65 5.71
CA VAL A 360 -12.11 7.89 6.48
C VAL A 360 -11.92 7.65 7.97
N THR A 361 -12.46 6.55 8.50
CA THR A 361 -12.30 6.21 9.93
C THR A 361 -10.84 5.94 10.30
N LEU A 362 -10.07 5.25 9.46
CA LEU A 362 -8.66 5.00 9.70
C LEU A 362 -7.84 6.29 9.66
N MET A 363 -8.17 7.23 8.77
CA MET A 363 -7.53 8.55 8.76
C MET A 363 -7.81 9.35 10.02
N ASP A 364 -9.04 9.30 10.57
CA ASP A 364 -9.33 9.90 11.91
C ASP A 364 -8.45 9.27 13.00
N LYS A 365 -8.27 7.93 12.98
CA LYS A 365 -7.40 7.22 13.95
C LYS A 365 -5.91 7.60 13.81
N LEU A 366 -5.50 8.11 12.65
CA LEU A 366 -4.14 8.56 12.35
C LEU A 366 -3.94 10.08 12.53
N ASP A 367 -4.91 10.79 13.13
CA ASP A 367 -4.92 12.25 13.29
C ASP A 367 -4.81 13.03 11.96
N VAL A 368 -5.37 12.48 10.92
CA VAL A 368 -5.48 13.10 9.59
C VAL A 368 -6.95 13.12 9.16
N PRO A 369 -7.83 13.78 9.91
CA PRO A 369 -9.26 13.76 9.62
C PRO A 369 -9.56 14.43 8.28
N VAL A 370 -10.47 13.80 7.53
CA VAL A 370 -11.04 14.36 6.30
C VAL A 370 -12.56 14.31 6.39
N ASP A 371 -13.24 15.24 5.73
CA ASP A 371 -14.70 15.24 5.71
C ASP A 371 -15.25 14.05 4.94
N HIS A 372 -14.61 13.73 3.80
CA HIS A 372 -14.95 12.57 2.96
C HIS A 372 -13.73 12.11 2.15
N LEU A 373 -13.80 10.90 1.63
CA LEU A 373 -12.86 10.33 0.66
C LEU A 373 -13.67 9.64 -0.45
N GLY A 374 -13.49 10.03 -1.69
CA GLY A 374 -14.19 9.44 -2.83
C GLY A 374 -15.70 9.36 -2.58
N GLY A 375 -16.27 8.18 -2.71
CA GLY A 375 -17.69 7.91 -2.46
C GLY A 375 -18.03 7.49 -1.04
N SER A 376 -17.28 7.94 -0.03
CA SER A 376 -17.65 7.72 1.37
C SER A 376 -18.98 8.41 1.71
N THR A 377 -19.77 7.78 2.58
CA THR A 377 -21.08 8.30 3.04
C THR A 377 -21.05 8.65 4.52
N GLY A 378 -19.89 8.55 5.15
CA GLY A 378 -19.66 8.83 6.56
C GLY A 378 -18.48 8.01 7.09
N ARG A 379 -18.45 7.78 8.37
CA ARG A 379 -17.46 6.98 9.10
C ARG A 379 -17.97 5.59 9.37
N LEU A 380 -17.07 4.60 9.36
CA LEU A 380 -17.41 3.24 9.75
C LEU A 380 -17.25 3.08 11.28
N PRO A 381 -18.27 2.65 12.03
CA PRO A 381 -18.13 2.41 13.46
C PRO A 381 -17.32 1.13 13.71
N ILE A 382 -16.01 1.28 14.01
CA ILE A 382 -15.10 0.15 14.28
C ILE A 382 -14.83 -0.07 15.77
N ASP A 383 -15.33 0.77 16.65
CA ASP A 383 -15.12 0.65 18.10
C ASP A 383 -16.21 -0.18 18.80
N THR A 384 -17.21 -0.64 18.05
CA THR A 384 -18.29 -1.54 18.51
C THR A 384 -17.78 -2.96 18.79
N LEU A 385 -18.59 -3.77 19.49
CA LEU A 385 -18.23 -5.17 19.78
C LEU A 385 -18.44 -6.11 18.59
N SER A 386 -19.45 -5.85 17.74
CA SER A 386 -19.89 -6.79 16.69
C SER A 386 -20.21 -6.15 15.32
N GLY A 387 -20.09 -4.86 15.19
CA GLY A 387 -20.56 -4.12 14.01
C GLY A 387 -22.04 -3.72 14.08
N VAL A 388 -22.56 -3.16 13.02
CA VAL A 388 -23.95 -2.67 12.88
C VAL A 388 -24.49 -2.92 11.46
#